data_d00f75502174a6030859e6373188e0c9
#
_entry.id   d00f75502174a6030859e6373188e0c9
#
_cell.length_a   1.000
_cell.length_b   1.000
_cell.length_c   1.000
_cell.angle_alpha   90.00
_cell.angle_beta   90.00
_cell.angle_gamma   90.00
#
_symmetry.space_group_name_H-M   'P 1'
#
loop_
_entity.id
_entity.type
_entity.pdbx_description
1 polymer ?
#
loop_
_entity_poly.entity_id
_entity_poly.type
_entity_poly.pdbx_seq_one_letter_code
_entity_poly.pdbx_strand_id
1 'polypeptide(L)'
;LPCKNKAGHADFAPYREDAEVALDAPLTNRSAKDVFFPQVENLLTFKTSGKELALEQNVPPAGMTIVMGVRACDARSFKILDKVFLKAPVDTYYKTRREQCVLIGLGCSTPEETCFCHAFGIDASAPETDVQTWLAGEELCWQAVTAKGEELTAKLVEGGVLSEAEAASAKAISEQKEQTQKILSVLPLHDFKVNDELTKDELKVFHSKIWEQMAAGCLSCCTCTYVCPTCHCYDIRDYQETEERTQRYRCWDSCMAKDFTLMAH
;
A
#
# COMPACT_ATOMS: atom_id res chain seq x y z
N LEU A 1 -4.28 -10.22 -1.33
CA LEU A 1 -4.30 -10.07 -2.80
C LEU A 1 -5.56 -9.32 -3.26
N PRO A 2 -5.59 -8.80 -4.51
CA PRO A 2 -6.77 -8.18 -5.09
C PRO A 2 -7.92 -9.19 -5.22
N CYS A 3 -9.06 -8.87 -4.63
CA CYS A 3 -10.28 -9.68 -4.69
C CYS A 3 -11.48 -8.77 -4.97
N LYS A 4 -12.50 -9.28 -5.66
CA LYS A 4 -13.75 -8.56 -5.84
C LYS A 4 -14.52 -8.47 -4.52
N ASN A 5 -14.96 -7.28 -4.20
CA ASN A 5 -15.88 -7.04 -3.08
C ASN A 5 -17.34 -7.27 -3.51
N LYS A 6 -18.28 -7.14 -2.58
CA LYS A 6 -19.72 -7.33 -2.86
C LYS A 6 -20.31 -6.39 -3.93
N ALA A 7 -19.63 -5.27 -4.21
CA ALA A 7 -20.02 -4.32 -5.24
C ALA A 7 -19.33 -4.60 -6.60
N GLY A 8 -18.51 -5.66 -6.69
CA GLY A 8 -17.79 -6.03 -7.90
C GLY A 8 -16.48 -5.29 -8.14
N HIS A 9 -16.07 -4.42 -7.20
CA HIS A 9 -14.80 -3.70 -7.29
C HIS A 9 -13.65 -4.49 -6.67
N ALA A 10 -12.44 -4.35 -7.22
CA ALA A 10 -11.24 -4.96 -6.67
C ALA A 10 -10.73 -4.20 -5.44
N ASP A 11 -10.50 -4.93 -4.36
CA ASP A 11 -9.88 -4.46 -3.11
C ASP A 11 -8.80 -5.44 -2.66
N PHE A 12 -7.77 -4.95 -1.95
CA PHE A 12 -6.86 -5.85 -1.25
C PHE A 12 -7.58 -6.49 -0.06
N ALA A 13 -7.63 -7.83 -0.06
CA ALA A 13 -8.26 -8.62 0.99
C ALA A 13 -7.41 -9.86 1.35
N PRO A 14 -7.56 -10.41 2.56
CA PRO A 14 -7.05 -11.73 2.88
C PRO A 14 -7.62 -12.78 1.91
N TYR A 15 -6.78 -13.72 1.50
CA TYR A 15 -7.25 -14.83 0.66
C TYR A 15 -8.24 -15.70 1.43
N ARG A 16 -9.30 -16.09 0.76
CA ARG A 16 -10.27 -17.10 1.18
C ARG A 16 -10.57 -17.99 -0.01
N GLU A 17 -10.92 -19.24 0.24
CA GLU A 17 -11.23 -20.19 -0.83
C GLU A 17 -12.43 -19.78 -1.71
N ASP A 18 -13.36 -19.02 -1.13
CA ASP A 18 -14.55 -18.48 -1.82
C ASP A 18 -14.32 -17.08 -2.43
N ALA A 19 -13.10 -16.53 -2.32
CA ALA A 19 -12.80 -15.20 -2.83
C ALA A 19 -12.63 -15.20 -4.35
N GLU A 20 -13.31 -14.30 -5.04
CA GLU A 20 -13.08 -14.04 -6.46
C GLU A 20 -11.83 -13.17 -6.63
N VAL A 21 -10.74 -13.79 -7.08
CA VAL A 21 -9.45 -13.13 -7.30
C VAL A 21 -9.53 -12.25 -8.54
N ALA A 22 -9.01 -11.02 -8.46
CA ALA A 22 -9.09 -9.99 -9.49
C ALA A 22 -7.68 -9.45 -9.86
N LEU A 23 -6.78 -10.33 -10.30
CA LEU A 23 -5.42 -9.94 -10.73
C LEU A 23 -5.44 -9.11 -12.03
N ASP A 24 -6.47 -9.25 -12.84
CA ASP A 24 -6.71 -8.49 -14.07
C ASP A 24 -7.17 -7.06 -13.82
N ALA A 25 -7.64 -6.74 -12.61
CA ALA A 25 -8.07 -5.38 -12.28
C ALA A 25 -6.91 -4.39 -12.43
N PRO A 26 -7.10 -3.27 -13.13
CA PRO A 26 -6.04 -2.28 -13.35
C PRO A 26 -5.58 -1.65 -12.04
N LEU A 27 -6.53 -1.30 -11.18
CA LEU A 27 -6.30 -0.72 -9.85
C LEU A 27 -7.24 -1.35 -8.82
N THR A 28 -6.86 -1.23 -7.56
CA THR A 28 -7.74 -1.55 -6.41
C THR A 28 -8.24 -0.25 -5.79
N ASN A 29 -9.47 -0.24 -5.26
CA ASN A 29 -10.02 0.93 -4.57
C ASN A 29 -9.26 1.23 -3.27
N ARG A 30 -8.72 0.20 -2.64
CA ARG A 30 -7.92 0.31 -1.42
C ARG A 30 -6.54 -0.24 -1.67
N SER A 31 -5.53 0.52 -1.26
CA SER A 31 -4.14 0.09 -1.28
C SER A 31 -3.88 -1.03 -0.27
N ALA A 32 -2.86 -1.84 -0.51
CA ALA A 32 -2.37 -2.83 0.44
C ALA A 32 -1.66 -2.23 1.67
N LYS A 33 -1.65 -0.91 1.87
CA LYS A 33 -1.01 -0.25 3.03
C LYS A 33 -1.54 -0.76 4.37
N ASP A 34 -2.81 -1.21 4.42
CA ASP A 34 -3.46 -1.78 5.60
C ASP A 34 -2.67 -2.95 6.21
N VAL A 35 -1.91 -3.65 5.38
CA VAL A 35 -1.08 -4.78 5.83
C VAL A 35 0.03 -4.31 6.76
N PHE A 36 0.61 -3.14 6.50
CA PHE A 36 1.72 -2.58 7.27
C PHE A 36 1.27 -1.55 8.29
N PHE A 37 0.25 -0.79 7.92
CA PHE A 37 -0.35 0.28 8.69
C PHE A 37 -1.87 0.08 8.75
N PRO A 38 -2.37 -0.78 9.66
CA PRO A 38 -3.80 -1.06 9.79
C PRO A 38 -4.62 0.17 10.17
N GLN A 39 -5.89 0.21 9.73
CA GLN A 39 -6.81 1.30 10.07
C GLN A 39 -6.97 1.50 11.58
N VAL A 40 -6.99 0.41 12.33
CA VAL A 40 -7.01 0.42 13.80
C VAL A 40 -6.00 -0.60 14.30
N GLU A 41 -5.19 -0.21 15.26
CA GLU A 41 -4.18 -1.07 15.84
C GLU A 41 -4.03 -0.83 17.33
N ASN A 42 -4.27 -1.86 18.12
CA ASN A 42 -4.02 -1.81 19.56
C ASN A 42 -2.51 -1.79 19.83
N LEU A 43 -2.05 -0.79 20.55
CA LEU A 43 -0.64 -0.61 20.88
C LEU A 43 -0.33 -1.19 22.28
N LEU A 44 -1.13 -0.80 23.28
CA LEU A 44 -0.92 -1.13 24.67
C LEU A 44 -2.24 -1.51 25.33
N THR A 45 -2.17 -2.45 26.27
CA THR A 45 -3.26 -2.77 27.18
C THR A 45 -2.82 -2.44 28.61
N PHE A 46 -3.57 -1.61 29.29
CA PHE A 46 -3.41 -1.28 30.70
C PHE A 46 -4.39 -2.14 31.49
N LYS A 47 -3.90 -2.84 32.51
CA LYS A 47 -4.71 -3.60 33.46
C LYS A 47 -4.49 -3.05 34.86
N THR A 48 -5.56 -2.70 35.54
CA THR A 48 -5.53 -2.20 36.92
C THR A 48 -6.12 -3.23 37.87
N SER A 49 -5.46 -3.48 38.98
CA SER A 49 -5.98 -4.31 40.06
C SER A 49 -5.69 -3.62 41.39
N GLY A 50 -6.70 -2.95 41.95
CA GLY A 50 -6.55 -2.09 43.09
C GLY A 50 -5.57 -0.93 42.84
N LYS A 51 -4.37 -0.98 43.44
CA LYS A 51 -3.30 0.02 43.23
C LYS A 51 -2.22 -0.42 42.25
N GLU A 52 -2.31 -1.61 41.74
CA GLU A 52 -1.33 -2.18 40.79
C GLU A 52 -1.75 -1.86 39.36
N LEU A 53 -0.76 -1.50 38.53
CA LEU A 53 -0.89 -1.25 37.11
C LEU A 53 0.03 -2.19 36.35
N ALA A 54 -0.54 -3.05 35.53
CA ALA A 54 0.19 -3.86 34.56
C ALA A 54 0.03 -3.26 33.17
N LEU A 55 1.13 -3.27 32.39
CA LEU A 55 1.17 -2.75 31.05
C LEU A 55 1.62 -3.88 30.11
N GLU A 56 0.81 -4.17 29.09
CA GLU A 56 1.09 -5.17 28.07
C GLU A 56 1.21 -4.51 26.70
N GLN A 57 2.31 -4.80 26.01
CA GLN A 57 2.48 -4.35 24.64
C GLN A 57 1.82 -5.35 23.69
N ASN A 58 0.97 -4.87 22.78
CA ASN A 58 0.33 -5.70 21.76
C ASN A 58 1.25 -5.80 20.53
N VAL A 59 2.14 -6.77 20.54
CA VAL A 59 3.07 -7.01 19.43
C VAL A 59 2.33 -7.65 18.25
N PRO A 60 2.59 -7.24 17.00
CA PRO A 60 2.03 -7.92 15.82
C PRO A 60 2.35 -9.43 15.86
N PRO A 61 1.40 -10.29 15.43
CA PRO A 61 1.63 -11.73 15.43
C PRO A 61 2.86 -12.10 14.58
N ALA A 62 3.63 -13.06 15.05
CA ALA A 62 4.73 -13.62 14.28
C ALA A 62 4.18 -14.45 13.11
N GLY A 63 4.84 -14.36 11.96
CA GLY A 63 4.50 -15.15 10.78
C GLY A 63 4.80 -14.42 9.49
N MET A 64 5.03 -15.17 8.43
CA MET A 64 5.25 -14.60 7.09
C MET A 64 3.91 -14.16 6.49
N THR A 65 3.85 -12.93 6.02
CA THR A 65 2.72 -12.40 5.26
C THR A 65 3.12 -12.26 3.79
N ILE A 66 2.32 -12.78 2.88
CA ILE A 66 2.53 -12.62 1.44
C ILE A 66 1.48 -11.65 0.92
N VAL A 67 1.92 -10.56 0.30
CA VAL A 67 1.04 -9.60 -0.39
C VAL A 67 1.27 -9.72 -1.89
N MET A 68 0.28 -10.27 -2.60
CA MET A 68 0.35 -10.54 -4.03
C MET A 68 -0.48 -9.55 -4.84
N GLY A 69 -0.03 -9.24 -6.05
CA GLY A 69 -0.75 -8.37 -6.99
C GLY A 69 -0.50 -6.88 -6.77
N VAL A 70 0.61 -6.52 -6.09
CA VAL A 70 0.99 -5.13 -5.81
C VAL A 70 1.40 -4.44 -7.12
N ARG A 71 0.77 -3.32 -7.47
CA ARG A 71 1.17 -2.51 -8.62
C ARG A 71 2.41 -1.67 -8.31
N ALA A 72 3.13 -1.24 -9.34
CA ALA A 72 4.37 -0.47 -9.18
C ALA A 72 4.17 0.84 -8.40
N CYS A 73 3.04 1.52 -8.57
CA CYS A 73 2.68 2.72 -7.82
C CYS A 73 2.48 2.43 -6.31
N ASP A 74 1.81 1.33 -5.95
CA ASP A 74 1.67 0.90 -4.56
C ASP A 74 3.01 0.46 -3.96
N ALA A 75 3.83 -0.29 -4.70
CA ALA A 75 5.17 -0.68 -4.27
C ALA A 75 6.03 0.56 -3.93
N ARG A 76 5.96 1.61 -4.74
CA ARG A 76 6.64 2.88 -4.48
C ARG A 76 6.09 3.58 -3.24
N SER A 77 4.78 3.50 -2.98
CA SER A 77 4.16 4.10 -1.79
C SER A 77 4.68 3.49 -0.50
N PHE A 78 4.96 2.19 -0.47
CA PHE A 78 5.54 1.54 0.71
C PHE A 78 6.93 2.08 1.04
N LYS A 79 7.75 2.40 0.02
CA LYS A 79 9.05 3.06 0.24
C LYS A 79 8.91 4.47 0.83
N ILE A 80 7.80 5.15 0.56
CA ILE A 80 7.48 6.45 1.18
C ILE A 80 7.10 6.25 2.64
N LEU A 81 6.23 5.28 2.95
CA LEU A 81 5.88 4.93 4.32
C LEU A 81 7.09 4.44 5.13
N ASP A 82 7.99 3.67 4.51
CA ASP A 82 9.25 3.25 5.12
C ASP A 82 10.09 4.45 5.59
N LYS A 83 10.15 5.54 4.80
CA LYS A 83 10.86 6.78 5.18
C LYS A 83 10.25 7.48 6.39
N VAL A 84 8.97 7.29 6.63
CA VAL A 84 8.25 7.87 7.78
C VAL A 84 8.40 6.98 9.00
N PHE A 85 8.02 5.71 8.90
CA PHE A 85 7.90 4.81 10.04
C PHE A 85 9.20 4.11 10.46
N LEU A 86 10.18 3.99 9.55
CA LEU A 86 11.48 3.39 9.85
C LEU A 86 12.56 4.43 10.19
N LYS A 87 12.25 5.73 10.12
CA LYS A 87 13.12 6.80 10.63
C LYS A 87 13.03 6.82 12.17
N ALA A 88 14.16 7.12 12.82
CA ALA A 88 14.19 7.23 14.28
C ALA A 88 13.30 8.39 14.81
N PRO A 89 12.46 8.16 15.85
CA PRO A 89 12.23 6.89 16.53
C PRO A 89 11.44 5.91 15.66
N VAL A 90 11.95 4.68 15.53
CA VAL A 90 11.37 3.67 14.65
C VAL A 90 10.05 3.14 15.20
N ASP A 91 9.02 3.11 14.37
CA ASP A 91 7.77 2.42 14.67
C ASP A 91 7.96 0.90 14.61
N THR A 92 8.01 0.27 15.76
CA THR A 92 8.30 -1.16 15.89
C THR A 92 7.18 -2.04 15.35
N TYR A 93 5.92 -1.59 15.39
CA TYR A 93 4.77 -2.32 14.85
C TYR A 93 4.81 -2.37 13.32
N TYR A 94 5.04 -1.21 12.69
CA TYR A 94 5.22 -1.13 11.25
C TYR A 94 6.43 -1.94 10.79
N LYS A 95 7.58 -1.78 11.47
CA LYS A 95 8.83 -2.48 11.16
C LYS A 95 8.63 -3.99 11.19
N THR A 96 8.02 -4.54 12.25
CA THR A 96 7.78 -5.98 12.39
C THR A 96 6.99 -6.52 11.20
N ARG A 97 5.88 -5.86 10.81
CA ARG A 97 5.09 -6.30 9.64
C ARG A 97 5.87 -6.19 8.34
N ARG A 98 6.65 -5.13 8.17
CA ARG A 98 7.46 -4.92 6.97
C ARG A 98 8.54 -6.00 6.81
N GLU A 99 9.20 -6.38 7.90
CA GLU A 99 10.24 -7.41 7.91
C GLU A 99 9.68 -8.81 7.65
N GLN A 100 8.47 -9.08 8.13
CA GLN A 100 7.79 -10.38 7.95
C GLN A 100 7.05 -10.51 6.63
N CYS A 101 7.04 -9.49 5.79
CA CYS A 101 6.29 -9.47 4.53
C CYS A 101 7.16 -9.79 3.34
N VAL A 102 6.60 -10.59 2.40
CA VAL A 102 7.09 -10.78 1.04
C VAL A 102 6.11 -10.11 0.09
N LEU A 103 6.60 -9.21 -0.75
CA LEU A 103 5.81 -8.51 -1.75
C LEU A 103 5.94 -9.20 -3.11
N ILE A 104 4.82 -9.61 -3.68
CA ILE A 104 4.72 -10.11 -5.04
C ILE A 104 4.02 -9.04 -5.88
N GLY A 105 4.81 -8.37 -6.70
CA GLY A 105 4.32 -7.32 -7.58
C GLY A 105 3.76 -7.88 -8.88
N LEU A 106 2.75 -7.21 -9.42
CA LEU A 106 2.16 -7.53 -10.70
C LEU A 106 2.37 -6.37 -11.67
N GLY A 107 3.11 -6.62 -12.76
CA GLY A 107 3.32 -5.68 -13.84
C GLY A 107 1.99 -5.19 -14.40
N CYS A 108 1.86 -3.88 -14.56
CA CYS A 108 0.65 -3.28 -15.10
C CYS A 108 0.50 -3.63 -16.58
N SER A 109 -0.67 -4.10 -16.99
CA SER A 109 -1.00 -4.43 -18.39
C SER A 109 -1.98 -3.43 -19.00
N THR A 110 -2.83 -2.83 -18.17
CA THR A 110 -3.93 -1.95 -18.59
C THR A 110 -3.94 -0.66 -17.76
N PRO A 111 -3.01 0.29 -18.02
CA PRO A 111 -3.06 1.60 -17.37
C PRO A 111 -4.36 2.34 -17.68
N GLU A 112 -4.82 3.14 -16.72
CA GLU A 112 -6.03 3.97 -16.83
C GLU A 112 -5.70 5.43 -17.17
N GLU A 113 -6.71 6.20 -17.58
CA GLU A 113 -6.59 7.61 -17.99
C GLU A 113 -5.94 8.52 -16.91
N THR A 114 -6.07 8.14 -15.66
CA THR A 114 -5.51 8.89 -14.52
C THR A 114 -4.08 8.46 -14.15
N CYS A 115 -3.49 7.51 -14.88
CA CYS A 115 -2.14 7.03 -14.60
C CYS A 115 -1.06 8.03 -15.04
N PHE A 116 -0.13 8.31 -14.13
CA PHE A 116 1.03 9.20 -14.34
C PHE A 116 2.31 8.68 -13.68
N CYS A 117 2.52 7.36 -13.68
CA CYS A 117 3.67 6.70 -13.04
C CYS A 117 5.02 7.29 -13.48
N HIS A 118 5.16 7.62 -14.78
CA HIS A 118 6.37 8.19 -15.37
C HIS A 118 6.80 9.52 -14.73
N ALA A 119 5.84 10.34 -14.26
CA ALA A 119 6.14 11.62 -13.59
C ALA A 119 6.95 11.46 -12.30
N PHE A 120 6.92 10.27 -11.70
CA PHE A 120 7.68 9.89 -10.51
C PHE A 120 8.80 8.88 -10.78
N GLY A 121 9.13 8.64 -12.06
CA GLY A 121 10.15 7.68 -12.45
C GLY A 121 9.80 6.24 -12.07
N ILE A 122 8.50 5.90 -12.07
CA ILE A 122 8.01 4.56 -11.77
C ILE A 122 7.79 3.81 -13.08
N ASP A 123 8.44 2.66 -13.23
CA ASP A 123 8.13 1.72 -14.30
C ASP A 123 6.87 0.92 -13.92
N ALA A 124 5.75 1.21 -14.57
CA ALA A 124 4.49 0.53 -14.31
C ALA A 124 4.53 -0.98 -14.60
N SER A 125 5.42 -1.42 -15.49
CA SER A 125 5.56 -2.81 -15.89
C SER A 125 6.53 -3.62 -15.02
N ALA A 126 7.30 -2.96 -14.12
CA ALA A 126 8.31 -3.60 -13.29
C ALA A 126 8.21 -3.09 -11.83
N PRO A 127 7.23 -3.58 -11.04
CA PRO A 127 7.06 -3.17 -9.65
C PRO A 127 8.29 -3.49 -8.80
N GLU A 128 8.71 -2.53 -7.96
CA GLU A 128 9.87 -2.67 -7.06
C GLU A 128 9.52 -3.50 -5.83
N THR A 129 9.40 -4.82 -6.01
CA THR A 129 8.95 -5.81 -5.02
C THR A 129 9.93 -6.96 -4.89
N ASP A 130 9.71 -7.90 -3.95
CA ASP A 130 10.56 -9.07 -3.75
C ASP A 130 10.49 -10.04 -4.93
N VAL A 131 9.30 -10.15 -5.53
CA VAL A 131 9.04 -10.92 -6.74
C VAL A 131 8.25 -10.05 -7.70
N GLN A 132 8.62 -10.11 -8.96
CA GLN A 132 7.85 -9.51 -10.06
C GLN A 132 7.08 -10.59 -10.81
N THR A 133 5.83 -10.30 -11.18
CA THR A 133 4.99 -11.20 -11.95
C THR A 133 4.32 -10.48 -13.11
N TRP A 134 3.96 -11.23 -14.14
CA TRP A 134 3.25 -10.76 -15.33
C TRP A 134 2.22 -11.80 -15.77
N LEU A 135 1.04 -11.33 -16.17
CA LEU A 135 0.02 -12.20 -16.76
C LEU A 135 0.29 -12.38 -18.26
N ALA A 136 0.55 -13.60 -18.69
CA ALA A 136 0.76 -13.97 -20.08
C ALA A 136 -0.33 -14.96 -20.51
N GLY A 137 -1.48 -14.46 -20.95
CA GLY A 137 -2.67 -15.28 -21.18
C GLY A 137 -3.22 -15.84 -19.87
N GLU A 138 -3.26 -17.16 -19.75
CA GLU A 138 -3.69 -17.86 -18.53
C GLU A 138 -2.53 -18.18 -17.58
N GLU A 139 -1.30 -17.86 -17.96
CA GLU A 139 -0.10 -18.13 -17.19
C GLU A 139 0.36 -16.90 -16.41
N LEU A 140 0.93 -17.14 -15.22
CA LEU A 140 1.59 -16.13 -14.41
C LEU A 140 3.10 -16.32 -14.48
N CYS A 141 3.78 -15.44 -15.22
CA CYS A 141 5.24 -15.41 -15.27
C CYS A 141 5.77 -14.86 -13.94
N TRP A 142 6.85 -15.47 -13.44
CA TRP A 142 7.41 -15.22 -12.11
C TRP A 142 8.90 -14.95 -12.18
N GLN A 143 9.38 -13.88 -11.51
CA GLN A 143 10.78 -13.53 -11.40
C GLN A 143 11.11 -13.06 -9.98
N ALA A 144 11.94 -13.81 -9.26
CA ALA A 144 12.48 -13.36 -7.98
C ALA A 144 13.49 -12.21 -8.20
N VAL A 145 13.46 -11.23 -7.29
CA VAL A 145 14.29 -10.01 -7.39
C VAL A 145 15.16 -9.83 -6.14
N THR A 146 14.67 -10.26 -4.98
CA THR A 146 15.38 -10.15 -3.70
C THR A 146 15.62 -11.52 -3.08
N ALA A 147 16.51 -11.58 -2.08
CA ALA A 147 16.76 -12.81 -1.33
C ALA A 147 15.48 -13.40 -0.71
N LYS A 148 14.54 -12.57 -0.23
CA LYS A 148 13.23 -13.04 0.24
C LYS A 148 12.39 -13.65 -0.88
N GLY A 149 12.44 -13.03 -2.06
CA GLY A 149 11.79 -13.55 -3.26
C GLY A 149 12.38 -14.89 -3.71
N GLU A 150 13.70 -15.03 -3.67
CA GLU A 150 14.41 -16.27 -4.02
C GLU A 150 14.05 -17.40 -3.04
N GLU A 151 14.03 -17.12 -1.72
CA GLU A 151 13.63 -18.10 -0.72
C GLU A 151 12.19 -18.60 -0.92
N LEU A 152 11.26 -17.69 -1.20
CA LEU A 152 9.88 -18.05 -1.50
C LEU A 152 9.80 -18.89 -2.80
N THR A 153 10.52 -18.45 -3.83
CA THR A 153 10.57 -19.15 -5.13
C THR A 153 11.06 -20.58 -4.97
N ALA A 154 12.15 -20.80 -4.22
CA ALA A 154 12.69 -22.13 -3.97
C ALA A 154 11.65 -23.05 -3.30
N LYS A 155 10.91 -22.55 -2.30
CA LYS A 155 9.83 -23.29 -1.64
C LYS A 155 8.68 -23.66 -2.60
N LEU A 156 8.32 -22.75 -3.51
CA LEU A 156 7.24 -22.98 -4.48
C LEU A 156 7.67 -23.97 -5.58
N VAL A 157 8.94 -23.94 -5.99
CA VAL A 157 9.50 -24.94 -6.94
C VAL A 157 9.56 -26.31 -6.28
N GLU A 158 10.05 -26.42 -5.05
CA GLU A 158 10.08 -27.67 -4.27
C GLU A 158 8.67 -28.25 -4.08
N GLY A 159 7.68 -27.38 -3.86
CA GLY A 159 6.26 -27.74 -3.76
C GLY A 159 5.58 -28.06 -5.09
N GLY A 160 6.26 -27.96 -6.23
CA GLY A 160 5.72 -28.22 -7.57
C GLY A 160 4.69 -27.19 -8.05
N VAL A 161 4.66 -25.99 -7.45
CA VAL A 161 3.75 -24.88 -7.81
C VAL A 161 4.33 -24.06 -8.97
N LEU A 162 5.66 -23.92 -9.02
CA LEU A 162 6.37 -23.23 -10.09
C LEU A 162 7.19 -24.23 -10.91
N SER A 163 7.22 -24.05 -12.22
CA SER A 163 8.08 -24.74 -13.17
C SER A 163 9.17 -23.82 -13.73
N GLU A 164 10.19 -24.39 -14.36
CA GLU A 164 11.19 -23.59 -15.07
C GLU A 164 10.53 -22.79 -16.21
N ALA A 165 10.97 -21.53 -16.36
CA ALA A 165 10.43 -20.65 -17.37
C ALA A 165 10.90 -21.06 -18.78
N GLU A 166 9.99 -21.11 -19.72
CA GLU A 166 10.28 -21.29 -21.12
C GLU A 166 10.71 -19.99 -21.80
N ALA A 167 11.40 -20.07 -22.93
CA ALA A 167 11.77 -18.89 -23.73
C ALA A 167 10.55 -18.07 -24.19
N ALA A 168 9.40 -18.71 -24.36
CA ALA A 168 8.12 -18.08 -24.68
C ALA A 168 7.68 -17.08 -23.59
N SER A 169 7.92 -17.38 -22.31
CA SER A 169 7.57 -16.50 -21.19
C SER A 169 8.35 -15.19 -21.22
N ALA A 170 9.64 -15.23 -21.54
CA ALA A 170 10.47 -14.02 -21.65
C ALA A 170 9.98 -13.09 -22.78
N LYS A 171 9.54 -13.67 -23.91
CA LYS A 171 8.96 -12.91 -25.02
C LYS A 171 7.63 -12.28 -24.61
N ALA A 172 6.74 -13.02 -23.96
CA ALA A 172 5.44 -12.52 -23.50
C ALA A 172 5.60 -11.36 -22.49
N ILE A 173 6.57 -11.46 -21.58
CA ILE A 173 6.91 -10.37 -20.64
C ILE A 173 7.35 -9.11 -21.39
N SER A 174 8.24 -9.26 -22.40
CA SER A 174 8.71 -8.13 -23.20
C SER A 174 7.59 -7.45 -23.97
N GLU A 175 6.73 -8.23 -24.61
CA GLU A 175 5.57 -7.76 -25.36
C GLU A 175 4.59 -6.99 -24.44
N GLN A 176 4.30 -7.52 -23.24
CA GLN A 176 3.46 -6.84 -22.27
C GLN A 176 4.06 -5.53 -21.82
N LYS A 177 5.37 -5.47 -21.52
CA LYS A 177 6.07 -4.23 -21.13
C LYS A 177 5.97 -3.18 -22.23
N GLU A 178 6.23 -3.56 -23.48
CA GLU A 178 6.12 -2.65 -24.64
C GLU A 178 4.69 -2.15 -24.83
N GLN A 179 3.69 -3.02 -24.70
CA GLN A 179 2.30 -2.62 -24.80
C GLN A 179 1.90 -1.63 -23.70
N THR A 180 2.31 -1.89 -22.46
CA THR A 180 2.06 -0.98 -21.34
C THR A 180 2.66 0.40 -21.60
N GLN A 181 3.88 0.48 -22.10
CA GLN A 181 4.52 1.76 -22.45
C GLN A 181 3.80 2.49 -23.59
N LYS A 182 3.33 1.77 -24.61
CA LYS A 182 2.54 2.34 -25.70
C LYS A 182 1.24 2.94 -25.17
N ILE A 183 0.52 2.24 -24.30
CA ILE A 183 -0.71 2.76 -23.71
C ILE A 183 -0.39 4.03 -22.88
N LEU A 184 0.59 3.99 -21.99
CA LEU A 184 0.98 5.13 -21.16
C LEU A 184 1.36 6.34 -22.00
N SER A 185 1.96 6.19 -23.17
CA SER A 185 2.41 7.28 -24.04
C SER A 185 1.28 8.05 -24.71
N VAL A 186 0.05 7.54 -24.69
CA VAL A 186 -1.13 8.18 -25.33
C VAL A 186 -2.22 8.58 -24.33
N LEU A 187 -2.03 8.27 -23.03
CA LEU A 187 -2.98 8.64 -21.98
C LEU A 187 -3.00 10.17 -21.75
N PRO A 188 -4.10 10.74 -21.21
CA PRO A 188 -4.25 12.18 -21.00
C PRO A 188 -3.13 12.83 -20.19
N LEU A 189 -2.53 12.09 -19.26
CA LEU A 189 -1.44 12.56 -18.38
C LEU A 189 -0.04 12.13 -18.85
N HIS A 190 0.12 11.65 -20.10
CA HIS A 190 1.39 11.11 -20.60
C HIS A 190 2.58 12.08 -20.57
N ASP A 191 2.33 13.38 -20.65
CA ASP A 191 3.33 14.45 -20.61
C ASP A 191 3.40 15.17 -19.26
N PHE A 192 2.59 14.74 -18.27
CA PHE A 192 2.58 15.33 -16.94
C PHE A 192 3.96 15.23 -16.28
N LYS A 193 4.44 16.37 -15.79
CA LYS A 193 5.70 16.46 -15.04
C LYS A 193 5.46 17.12 -13.69
N VAL A 194 6.07 16.57 -12.66
CA VAL A 194 6.10 17.23 -11.36
C VAL A 194 6.88 18.53 -11.51
N ASN A 195 6.26 19.65 -11.16
CA ASN A 195 6.92 20.95 -11.22
C ASN A 195 7.82 21.14 -9.97
N ASP A 196 9.13 21.27 -10.18
CA ASP A 196 10.10 21.54 -9.14
C ASP A 196 9.84 22.88 -8.40
N GLU A 197 9.10 23.79 -8.99
CA GLU A 197 8.71 25.05 -8.32
C GLU A 197 7.84 24.82 -7.08
N LEU A 198 7.05 23.72 -7.06
CA LEU A 198 6.26 23.34 -5.89
C LEU A 198 7.13 23.05 -4.66
N THR A 199 8.37 22.66 -4.85
CA THR A 199 9.31 22.33 -3.78
C THR A 199 10.25 23.46 -3.44
N LYS A 200 10.36 24.51 -4.28
CA LYS A 200 11.27 25.63 -4.09
C LYS A 200 10.72 26.77 -3.23
N ASP A 201 9.40 26.95 -3.27
CA ASP A 201 8.71 28.01 -2.49
C ASP A 201 7.42 27.47 -1.87
N GLU A 202 7.59 26.69 -0.80
CA GLU A 202 6.49 26.05 -0.08
C GLU A 202 5.46 27.06 0.45
N LEU A 203 5.93 28.25 0.91
CA LEU A 203 5.03 29.29 1.43
C LEU A 203 4.16 29.90 0.34
N LYS A 204 4.71 30.11 -0.85
CA LYS A 204 3.93 30.61 -2.01
C LYS A 204 2.86 29.60 -2.41
N VAL A 205 3.20 28.33 -2.44
CA VAL A 205 2.24 27.25 -2.73
C VAL A 205 1.17 27.19 -1.64
N PHE A 206 1.56 27.23 -0.38
CA PHE A 206 0.64 27.20 0.76
C PHE A 206 -0.38 28.34 0.73
N HIS A 207 0.03 29.55 0.36
CA HIS A 207 -0.84 30.73 0.25
C HIS A 207 -1.51 30.88 -1.12
N SER A 208 -1.42 29.90 -1.98
CA SER A 208 -2.03 29.97 -3.33
C SER A 208 -3.56 29.94 -3.26
N LYS A 209 -4.20 30.83 -4.01
CA LYS A 209 -5.67 30.87 -4.17
C LYS A 209 -6.24 29.62 -4.87
N ILE A 210 -5.39 28.79 -5.48
CA ILE A 210 -5.84 27.55 -6.12
C ILE A 210 -6.51 26.61 -5.13
N TRP A 211 -6.11 26.67 -3.84
CA TRP A 211 -6.71 25.84 -2.79
C TRP A 211 -8.18 26.13 -2.56
N GLU A 212 -8.60 27.40 -2.67
CA GLU A 212 -10.01 27.79 -2.56
C GLU A 212 -10.85 27.15 -3.68
N GLN A 213 -10.30 27.13 -4.90
CA GLN A 213 -10.97 26.53 -6.06
C GLN A 213 -11.05 25.01 -5.93
N MET A 214 -9.96 24.36 -5.54
CA MET A 214 -9.91 22.90 -5.36
C MET A 214 -10.78 22.42 -4.21
N ALA A 215 -10.88 23.21 -3.14
CA ALA A 215 -11.68 22.88 -1.96
C ALA A 215 -13.17 23.19 -2.11
N ALA A 216 -13.59 23.96 -3.12
CA ALA A 216 -14.97 24.42 -3.28
C ALA A 216 -16.02 23.28 -3.34
N GLY A 217 -15.63 22.11 -3.90
CA GLY A 217 -16.48 20.91 -3.96
C GLY A 217 -16.21 19.89 -2.82
N CYS A 218 -15.37 20.22 -1.86
CA CYS A 218 -14.96 19.27 -0.83
C CYS A 218 -16.04 19.14 0.26
N LEU A 219 -16.49 17.89 0.51
CA LEU A 219 -17.45 17.55 1.55
C LEU A 219 -16.80 17.21 2.90
N SER A 220 -15.48 17.33 3.02
CA SER A 220 -14.70 16.93 4.21
C SER A 220 -14.93 15.47 4.64
N CYS A 221 -15.22 14.57 3.70
CA CYS A 221 -15.46 13.16 3.99
C CYS A 221 -14.18 12.35 4.23
N CYS A 222 -13.02 12.94 4.03
CA CYS A 222 -11.68 12.34 4.23
C CYS A 222 -11.37 11.08 3.41
N THR A 223 -12.25 10.66 2.49
CA THR A 223 -12.05 9.47 1.64
C THR A 223 -10.72 9.51 0.89
N CYS A 224 -10.35 10.68 0.34
CA CYS A 224 -9.11 10.87 -0.41
C CYS A 224 -7.84 10.51 0.40
N THR A 225 -7.83 10.73 1.72
CA THR A 225 -6.71 10.36 2.59
C THR A 225 -6.75 8.90 3.02
N TYR A 226 -7.94 8.32 3.18
CA TYR A 226 -8.07 6.91 3.54
C TYR A 226 -7.69 5.97 2.38
N VAL A 227 -8.04 6.31 1.14
CA VAL A 227 -7.69 5.50 -0.05
C VAL A 227 -6.26 5.74 -0.53
N CYS A 228 -5.68 6.89 -0.24
CA CYS A 228 -4.32 7.24 -0.68
C CYS A 228 -3.28 6.28 -0.08
N PRO A 229 -2.44 5.64 -0.91
CA PRO A 229 -1.46 4.67 -0.43
C PRO A 229 -0.31 5.30 0.37
N THR A 230 -0.08 6.62 0.24
CA THR A 230 0.99 7.34 0.95
C THR A 230 0.51 8.08 2.19
N CYS A 231 -0.80 8.23 2.38
CA CYS A 231 -1.33 8.91 3.56
C CYS A 231 -1.14 8.06 4.82
N HIS A 232 -0.59 8.69 5.86
CA HIS A 232 -0.15 8.03 7.08
C HIS A 232 -0.55 8.79 8.36
N CYS A 233 -1.49 9.74 8.26
CA CYS A 233 -2.03 10.42 9.42
C CYS A 233 -2.77 9.45 10.34
N TYR A 234 -2.55 9.56 11.65
CA TYR A 234 -3.23 8.76 12.65
C TYR A 234 -3.40 9.57 13.95
N ASP A 235 -4.35 9.12 14.75
CA ASP A 235 -4.58 9.56 16.11
C ASP A 235 -4.33 8.42 17.10
N ILE A 236 -3.96 8.76 18.33
CA ILE A 236 -3.79 7.81 19.42
C ILE A 236 -4.88 8.07 20.44
N ARG A 237 -5.65 7.02 20.73
CA ARG A 237 -6.80 7.09 21.64
C ARG A 237 -6.74 6.01 22.69
N ASP A 238 -7.37 6.31 23.82
CA ASP A 238 -7.59 5.36 24.90
C ASP A 238 -9.07 4.95 24.91
N TYR A 239 -9.33 3.65 24.97
CA TYR A 239 -10.64 3.07 25.09
C TYR A 239 -10.73 2.23 26.37
N GLN A 240 -11.60 2.62 27.28
CA GLN A 240 -11.87 1.87 28.48
C GLN A 240 -12.83 0.72 28.15
N GLU A 241 -12.32 -0.51 28.15
CA GLU A 241 -13.10 -1.72 27.85
C GLU A 241 -13.90 -2.17 29.07
N THR A 242 -13.25 -2.13 30.25
CA THR A 242 -13.85 -2.42 31.56
C THR A 242 -13.29 -1.45 32.61
N GLU A 243 -13.79 -1.48 33.84
CA GLU A 243 -13.23 -0.68 34.93
C GLU A 243 -11.75 -0.98 35.21
N GLU A 244 -11.30 -2.19 34.89
CA GLU A 244 -9.93 -2.65 35.14
C GLU A 244 -9.08 -2.75 33.87
N ARG A 245 -9.63 -2.47 32.68
CA ARG A 245 -8.93 -2.64 31.42
C ARG A 245 -9.13 -1.49 30.47
N THR A 246 -8.03 -0.85 30.08
CA THR A 246 -8.00 0.22 29.08
C THR A 246 -7.06 -0.17 27.95
N GLN A 247 -7.49 0.05 26.70
CA GLN A 247 -6.68 -0.18 25.51
C GLN A 247 -6.25 1.16 24.93
N ARG A 248 -4.95 1.31 24.66
CA ARG A 248 -4.42 2.38 23.82
C ARG A 248 -4.25 1.87 22.41
N TYR A 249 -4.88 2.52 21.48
CA TYR A 249 -4.83 2.17 20.08
C TYR A 249 -4.51 3.38 19.22
N ARG A 250 -3.96 3.15 18.04
CA ARG A 250 -3.93 4.14 16.97
C ARG A 250 -5.02 3.83 15.96
N CYS A 251 -5.58 4.84 15.37
CA CYS A 251 -6.51 4.73 14.25
C CYS A 251 -6.15 5.76 13.19
N TRP A 252 -6.43 5.43 11.91
CA TRP A 252 -6.22 6.40 10.86
C TRP A 252 -7.01 7.67 11.13
N ASP A 253 -6.39 8.78 10.76
CA ASP A 253 -7.00 10.10 10.78
C ASP A 253 -6.68 10.80 9.46
N SER A 254 -7.17 12.00 9.28
CA SER A 254 -7.02 12.77 8.06
C SER A 254 -6.57 14.19 8.34
N CYS A 255 -5.43 14.57 7.76
CA CYS A 255 -4.99 15.97 7.78
C CYS A 255 -5.96 16.95 7.09
N MET A 256 -6.94 16.43 6.33
CA MET A 256 -8.02 17.20 5.72
C MET A 256 -9.22 17.41 6.68
N ALA A 257 -9.23 16.70 7.83
CA ALA A 257 -10.27 16.89 8.84
C ALA A 257 -10.02 18.17 9.63
N LYS A 258 -11.10 18.91 9.92
CA LYS A 258 -11.04 20.18 10.65
C LYS A 258 -10.35 20.04 12.01
N ASP A 259 -10.56 18.91 12.67
CA ASP A 259 -10.16 18.69 14.06
C ASP A 259 -8.82 17.94 14.19
N PHE A 260 -8.14 17.61 13.07
CA PHE A 260 -6.91 16.80 13.05
C PHE A 260 -5.78 17.36 13.94
N THR A 261 -5.65 18.68 14.02
CA THR A 261 -4.60 19.34 14.80
C THR A 261 -5.09 20.01 16.08
N LEU A 262 -6.35 19.81 16.44
CA LEU A 262 -6.90 20.41 17.67
C LEU A 262 -6.33 19.70 18.89
N MET A 263 -5.70 20.49 19.75
CA MET A 263 -5.24 20.03 21.05
C MET A 263 -6.33 20.28 22.08
N ALA A 264 -6.44 19.37 23.06
CA ALA A 264 -7.41 19.45 24.14
C ALA A 264 -7.03 20.58 25.13
N HIS A 265 -7.25 21.84 24.76
CA HIS A 265 -7.12 23.03 25.65
C HIS A 265 -8.17 24.04 25.30
#